data_81cbae3ae04937f27f845d2d6da452b9
#
_entry.id   81cbae3ae04937f27f845d2d6da452b9
#
_cell.length_a   1.000
_cell.length_b   1.000
_cell.length_c   1.000
_cell.angle_alpha   90.00
_cell.angle_beta   90.00
_cell.angle_gamma   90.00
#
_symmetry.space_group_name_H-M   'P 1'
#
loop_
_entity.id
_entity.type
_entity.pdbx_description
1 polymer ?
#
loop_
_entity_poly.entity_id
_entity_poly.type
_entity_poly.pdbx_seq_one_letter_code
_entity_poly.pdbx_strand_id
1 'polypeptide(L)'
;LLNENISEKVNLKEYIDKRYNETISKVDFLDSDSENNRLHRKLIYLTSNWFMQTLLDRTDRMCMFNGFEVRVPFCDYRIVEYAWNIPWEMKAYKGREKGLLRYALENELPEEIVYRKKSPYPKTHNPSYLKIVKSAISKIMEDENAPINNLLNRKYILDIIKTDGNA
;
A
#
# COMPACT_ATOMS: atom_id res chain seq x y z
N LEU A 1 -13.45 11.20 8.88
CA LEU A 1 -13.68 11.62 7.49
C LEU A 1 -15.13 11.40 7.04
N LEU A 2 -15.76 10.29 7.41
CA LEU A 2 -17.15 10.02 7.04
C LEU A 2 -18.11 10.89 7.85
N ASN A 3 -19.28 11.15 7.27
CA ASN A 3 -20.41 11.73 7.97
C ASN A 3 -20.86 10.78 9.09
N GLU A 4 -21.28 11.32 10.23
CA GLU A 4 -21.69 10.55 11.42
C GLU A 4 -22.82 9.58 11.10
N ASN A 5 -23.82 10.00 10.35
CA ASN A 5 -24.93 9.15 9.92
C ASN A 5 -24.48 7.91 9.09
N ILE A 6 -23.39 8.05 8.33
CA ILE A 6 -22.81 6.93 7.57
C ILE A 6 -22.00 6.04 8.51
N SER A 7 -21.18 6.66 9.38
CA SER A 7 -20.37 5.93 10.37
C SER A 7 -21.21 5.04 11.28
N GLU A 8 -22.38 5.53 11.71
CA GLU A 8 -23.30 4.79 12.56
C GLU A 8 -23.98 3.62 11.82
N LYS A 9 -24.35 3.85 10.55
CA LYS A 9 -25.00 2.81 9.72
C LYS A 9 -24.04 1.73 9.24
N VAL A 10 -22.78 2.11 9.02
CA VAL A 10 -21.73 1.18 8.57
C VAL A 10 -20.82 0.92 9.76
N ASN A 11 -20.97 -0.24 10.41
CA ASN A 11 -20.03 -0.66 11.46
C ASN A 11 -18.65 -0.93 10.85
N LEU A 12 -17.86 0.12 10.67
CA LEU A 12 -16.55 0.06 10.03
C LEU A 12 -15.61 -0.93 10.71
N LYS A 13 -15.67 -1.02 12.05
CA LYS A 13 -14.82 -1.93 12.80
C LYS A 13 -15.19 -3.38 12.49
N GLU A 14 -16.47 -3.71 12.55
CA GLU A 14 -16.96 -5.05 12.24
C GLU A 14 -16.62 -5.45 10.79
N TYR A 15 -16.79 -4.52 9.85
CA TYR A 15 -16.43 -4.74 8.46
C TYR A 15 -14.92 -5.04 8.29
N ILE A 16 -14.05 -4.24 8.93
CA ILE A 16 -12.60 -4.44 8.88
C ILE A 16 -12.22 -5.76 9.51
N ASP A 17 -12.75 -6.06 10.71
CA ASP A 17 -12.46 -7.30 11.43
C ASP A 17 -12.94 -8.53 10.62
N LYS A 18 -14.11 -8.45 10.01
CA LYS A 18 -14.63 -9.49 9.13
C LYS A 18 -13.70 -9.71 7.93
N ARG A 19 -13.35 -8.65 7.20
CA ARG A 19 -12.48 -8.75 6.02
C ARG A 19 -11.08 -9.25 6.37
N TYR A 20 -10.55 -8.82 7.51
CA TYR A 20 -9.27 -9.31 8.02
C TYR A 20 -9.35 -10.82 8.30
N ASN A 21 -10.34 -11.26 9.06
CA ASN A 21 -10.49 -12.68 9.41
C ASN A 21 -10.74 -13.56 8.18
N GLU A 22 -11.58 -13.13 7.24
CA GLU A 22 -11.78 -13.81 5.95
C GLU A 22 -10.49 -13.94 5.15
N THR A 23 -9.62 -12.95 5.23
CA THR A 23 -8.33 -12.97 4.50
C THR A 23 -7.35 -13.90 5.21
N ILE A 24 -7.21 -13.78 6.53
CA ILE A 24 -6.26 -14.59 7.31
C ILE A 24 -6.64 -16.06 7.33
N SER A 25 -7.94 -16.40 7.30
CA SER A 25 -8.39 -17.80 7.25
C SER A 25 -7.96 -18.57 5.99
N LYS A 26 -7.54 -17.85 4.95
CA LYS A 26 -7.06 -18.43 3.69
C LYS A 26 -5.54 -18.59 3.62
N VAL A 27 -4.84 -18.25 4.70
CA VAL A 27 -3.38 -18.36 4.72
C VAL A 27 -2.97 -19.81 4.94
N ASP A 28 -2.26 -20.36 4.00
CA ASP A 28 -1.66 -21.69 4.15
C ASP A 28 -0.34 -21.59 4.91
N PHE A 29 -0.18 -22.49 5.90
CA PHE A 29 1.02 -22.62 6.70
C PHE A 29 1.70 -23.95 6.41
N LEU A 30 3.01 -23.96 6.50
CA LEU A 30 3.77 -25.20 6.50
C LEU A 30 3.83 -25.76 7.95
N ASP A 31 3.86 -27.08 8.07
CA ASP A 31 4.01 -27.73 9.40
C ASP A 31 5.30 -27.32 10.10
N SER A 32 6.35 -27.03 9.33
CA SER A 32 7.65 -26.57 9.81
C SER A 32 7.72 -25.09 10.14
N ASP A 33 6.65 -24.31 9.92
CA ASP A 33 6.69 -22.87 10.19
C ASP A 33 6.79 -22.57 11.69
N SER A 34 7.83 -21.80 12.05
CA SER A 34 7.93 -21.16 13.36
C SER A 34 6.81 -20.11 13.52
N GLU A 35 6.56 -19.66 14.77
CA GLU A 35 5.59 -18.56 15.00
C GLU A 35 5.94 -17.30 14.21
N ASN A 36 7.24 -16.99 14.11
CA ASN A 36 7.72 -15.87 13.31
C ASN A 36 7.41 -16.05 11.82
N ASN A 37 7.61 -17.23 11.26
CA ASN A 37 7.27 -17.52 9.87
C ASN A 37 5.77 -17.43 9.64
N ARG A 38 4.95 -17.94 10.55
CA ARG A 38 3.48 -17.83 10.50
C ARG A 38 3.02 -16.37 10.49
N LEU A 39 3.62 -15.53 11.36
CA LEU A 39 3.32 -14.09 11.38
C LEU A 39 3.67 -13.43 10.03
N HIS A 40 4.85 -13.70 9.50
CA HIS A 40 5.29 -13.11 8.23
C HIS A 40 4.46 -13.60 7.04
N ARG A 41 4.01 -14.86 7.03
CA ARG A 41 3.06 -15.34 5.99
C ARG A 41 1.75 -14.57 6.03
N LYS A 42 1.18 -14.34 7.21
CA LYS A 42 -0.03 -13.50 7.35
C LYS A 42 0.20 -12.09 6.79
N LEU A 43 1.31 -11.45 7.15
CA LEU A 43 1.65 -10.10 6.66
C LEU A 43 1.86 -10.05 5.15
N ILE A 44 2.58 -11.05 4.60
CA ILE A 44 2.81 -11.15 3.16
C ILE A 44 1.48 -11.36 2.43
N TYR A 45 0.62 -12.26 2.93
CA TYR A 45 -0.68 -12.55 2.33
C TYR A 45 -1.60 -11.33 2.32
N LEU A 46 -1.70 -10.61 3.46
CA LEU A 46 -2.44 -9.36 3.55
C LEU A 46 -1.91 -8.31 2.57
N THR A 47 -0.59 -8.14 2.53
CA THR A 47 0.05 -7.17 1.63
C THR A 47 -0.20 -7.52 0.16
N SER A 48 -0.10 -8.79 -0.21
CA SER A 48 -0.28 -9.24 -1.59
C SER A 48 -1.74 -9.10 -2.05
N ASN A 49 -2.70 -9.42 -1.19
CA ASN A 49 -4.12 -9.42 -1.56
C ASN A 49 -4.79 -8.05 -1.48
N TRP A 50 -4.25 -7.11 -0.70
CA TRP A 50 -4.87 -5.81 -0.51
C TRP A 50 -3.99 -4.67 -1.04
N PHE A 51 -2.80 -4.51 -0.46
CA PHE A 51 -1.97 -3.37 -0.76
C PHE A 51 -1.31 -3.46 -2.15
N MET A 52 -0.76 -4.62 -2.49
CA MET A 52 -0.10 -4.82 -3.79
C MET A 52 -1.08 -4.67 -4.95
N GLN A 53 -2.28 -5.24 -4.85
CA GLN A 53 -3.30 -5.10 -5.88
C GLN A 53 -3.68 -3.63 -6.09
N THR A 54 -3.85 -2.86 -5.02
CA THR A 54 -4.14 -1.42 -5.11
C THR A 54 -3.02 -0.65 -5.80
N LEU A 55 -1.76 -1.01 -5.50
CA LEU A 55 -0.60 -0.39 -6.16
C LEU A 55 -0.53 -0.72 -7.66
N LEU A 56 -0.78 -1.98 -8.02
CA LEU A 56 -0.78 -2.43 -9.40
C LEU A 56 -1.88 -1.75 -10.21
N ASP A 57 -3.11 -1.76 -9.71
CA ASP A 57 -4.26 -1.12 -10.35
C ASP A 57 -4.02 0.39 -10.56
N ARG A 58 -3.53 1.08 -9.53
CA ARG A 58 -3.18 2.49 -9.64
C ARG A 58 -2.11 2.73 -10.71
N THR A 59 -1.05 1.95 -10.70
CA THR A 59 0.08 2.10 -11.62
C THR A 59 -0.38 1.83 -13.05
N ASP A 60 -1.13 0.75 -13.27
CA ASP A 60 -1.67 0.40 -14.57
C ASP A 60 -2.55 1.51 -15.12
N ARG A 61 -3.57 1.94 -14.38
CA ARG A 61 -4.49 2.99 -14.82
C ARG A 61 -3.79 4.31 -15.13
N MET A 62 -2.89 4.76 -14.27
CA MET A 62 -2.18 6.03 -14.46
C MET A 62 -1.22 5.97 -15.63
N CYS A 63 -0.51 4.86 -15.81
CA CYS A 63 0.46 4.72 -16.88
C CYS A 63 -0.23 4.48 -18.22
N MET A 64 -1.23 3.62 -18.29
CA MET A 64 -2.00 3.36 -19.52
C MET A 64 -2.77 4.58 -19.99
N PHE A 65 -3.28 5.41 -19.08
CA PHE A 65 -3.90 6.69 -19.43
C PHE A 65 -2.92 7.61 -20.19
N ASN A 66 -1.64 7.53 -19.89
CA ASN A 66 -0.56 8.27 -20.55
C ASN A 66 0.14 7.48 -21.68
N GLY A 67 -0.36 6.33 -22.06
CA GLY A 67 0.22 5.51 -23.13
C GLY A 67 1.49 4.75 -22.73
N PHE A 68 1.75 4.55 -21.43
CA PHE A 68 2.88 3.78 -20.94
C PHE A 68 2.44 2.43 -20.39
N GLU A 69 3.14 1.37 -20.79
CA GLU A 69 3.01 0.04 -20.19
C GLU A 69 4.03 -0.12 -19.06
N VAL A 70 3.57 -0.52 -17.88
CA VAL A 70 4.45 -0.86 -16.75
C VAL A 70 4.43 -2.35 -16.50
N ARG A 71 5.60 -2.95 -16.49
CA ARG A 71 5.80 -4.36 -16.16
C ARG A 71 6.46 -4.50 -14.80
N VAL A 72 5.94 -5.42 -13.98
CA VAL A 72 6.38 -5.66 -12.61
C VAL A 72 6.81 -7.12 -12.42
N PRO A 73 8.04 -7.49 -12.85
CA PRO A 73 8.50 -8.87 -12.87
C PRO A 73 8.39 -9.61 -11.55
N PHE A 74 8.59 -8.90 -10.42
CA PHE A 74 8.46 -9.50 -9.08
C PHE A 74 7.02 -9.82 -8.65
N CYS A 75 6.02 -9.39 -9.43
CA CYS A 75 4.63 -9.78 -9.25
C CYS A 75 4.21 -10.94 -10.15
N ASP A 76 5.15 -11.55 -10.90
CA ASP A 76 4.89 -12.79 -11.63
C ASP A 76 4.50 -13.88 -10.63
N TYR A 77 3.37 -14.55 -10.90
CA TYR A 77 2.81 -15.54 -9.97
C TYR A 77 3.80 -16.68 -9.67
N ARG A 78 4.64 -17.08 -10.64
CA ARG A 78 5.66 -18.13 -10.46
C ARG A 78 6.72 -17.72 -9.44
N ILE A 79 7.12 -16.44 -9.46
CA ILE A 79 8.07 -15.89 -8.48
C ILE A 79 7.39 -15.77 -7.11
N VAL A 80 6.14 -15.35 -7.09
CA VAL A 80 5.37 -15.22 -5.84
C VAL A 80 5.18 -16.59 -5.18
N GLU A 81 4.77 -17.62 -5.93
CA GLU A 81 4.61 -18.99 -5.46
C GLU A 81 5.94 -19.58 -4.96
N TYR A 82 7.01 -19.41 -5.71
CA TYR A 82 8.34 -19.83 -5.27
C TYR A 82 8.75 -19.12 -3.98
N ALA A 83 8.62 -17.80 -3.94
CA ALA A 83 8.98 -17.00 -2.78
C ALA A 83 8.11 -17.29 -1.56
N TRP A 84 6.85 -17.75 -1.76
CA TRP A 84 5.97 -18.13 -0.65
C TRP A 84 6.58 -19.20 0.25
N ASN A 85 7.25 -20.18 -0.35
CA ASN A 85 7.84 -21.30 0.36
C ASN A 85 9.19 -20.98 1.05
N ILE A 86 9.80 -19.83 0.75
CA ILE A 86 11.06 -19.43 1.38
C ILE A 86 10.81 -18.94 2.81
N PRO A 87 11.51 -19.47 3.84
CA PRO A 87 11.42 -18.99 5.20
C PRO A 87 11.80 -17.50 5.34
N TRP A 88 11.24 -16.84 6.35
CA TRP A 88 11.49 -15.40 6.55
C TRP A 88 12.97 -15.10 6.79
N GLU A 89 13.66 -15.93 7.53
CA GLU A 89 15.08 -15.79 7.85
C GLU A 89 15.97 -15.74 6.60
N MET A 90 15.59 -16.47 5.56
CA MET A 90 16.26 -16.41 4.26
C MET A 90 15.87 -15.15 3.48
N LYS A 91 14.58 -14.77 3.47
CA LYS A 91 14.13 -13.53 2.82
C LYS A 91 14.81 -12.31 3.41
N ALA A 92 14.99 -12.29 4.73
CA ALA A 92 15.65 -11.25 5.50
C ALA A 92 17.12 -11.63 5.85
N TYR A 93 17.80 -12.35 4.98
CA TYR A 93 19.14 -12.83 5.23
C TYR A 93 20.08 -11.71 5.71
N LYS A 94 20.87 -12.01 6.77
CA LYS A 94 21.72 -11.03 7.49
C LYS A 94 20.93 -9.80 8.01
N GLY A 95 19.63 -9.97 8.34
CA GLY A 95 18.76 -8.90 8.85
C GLY A 95 18.47 -7.78 7.84
N ARG A 96 18.66 -8.03 6.55
CA ARG A 96 18.46 -7.04 5.49
C ARG A 96 17.20 -7.32 4.67
N GLU A 97 16.56 -6.25 4.25
CA GLU A 97 15.49 -6.32 3.26
C GLU A 97 16.01 -6.94 1.95
N LYS A 98 15.22 -7.87 1.36
CA LYS A 98 15.61 -8.61 0.15
C LYS A 98 16.94 -9.37 0.31
N GLY A 99 17.26 -9.83 1.52
CA GLY A 99 18.57 -10.40 1.86
C GLY A 99 19.01 -11.53 0.96
N LEU A 100 18.12 -12.48 0.67
CA LEU A 100 18.40 -13.60 -0.25
C LEU A 100 18.72 -13.11 -1.67
N LEU A 101 17.96 -12.16 -2.20
CA LEU A 101 18.19 -11.60 -3.52
C LEU A 101 19.54 -10.88 -3.60
N ARG A 102 19.86 -10.09 -2.57
CA ARG A 102 21.15 -9.38 -2.49
C ARG A 102 22.30 -10.37 -2.44
N TYR A 103 22.18 -11.42 -1.64
CA TYR A 103 23.20 -12.46 -1.54
C TYR A 103 23.41 -13.19 -2.88
N ALA A 104 22.33 -13.53 -3.58
CA ALA A 104 22.42 -14.16 -4.89
C ALA A 104 23.10 -13.29 -5.95
N LEU A 105 23.08 -11.97 -5.78
CA LEU A 105 23.64 -11.01 -6.75
C LEU A 105 24.99 -10.43 -6.32
N GLU A 106 25.59 -10.88 -5.22
CA GLU A 106 26.86 -10.34 -4.70
C GLU A 106 28.01 -10.41 -5.71
N ASN A 107 28.03 -11.43 -6.56
CA ASN A 107 29.07 -11.60 -7.57
C ASN A 107 28.66 -11.13 -8.98
N GLU A 108 27.43 -10.68 -9.14
CA GLU A 108 26.87 -10.27 -10.45
C GLU A 108 26.78 -8.75 -10.59
N LEU A 109 26.69 -8.04 -9.48
CA LEU A 109 26.50 -6.59 -9.47
C LEU A 109 27.54 -5.89 -8.56
N PRO A 110 27.88 -4.61 -8.85
CA PRO A 110 28.72 -3.82 -7.97
C PRO A 110 28.18 -3.72 -6.57
N GLU A 111 29.05 -3.71 -5.55
CA GLU A 111 28.69 -3.69 -4.13
C GLU A 111 27.76 -2.51 -3.79
N GLU A 112 28.00 -1.36 -4.35
CA GLU A 112 27.19 -0.14 -4.17
C GLU A 112 25.75 -0.31 -4.65
N ILE A 113 25.51 -1.18 -5.63
CA ILE A 113 24.17 -1.49 -6.14
C ILE A 113 23.51 -2.55 -5.24
N VAL A 114 24.25 -3.63 -4.94
CA VAL A 114 23.75 -4.74 -4.11
C VAL A 114 23.30 -4.25 -2.74
N TYR A 115 24.10 -3.36 -2.12
CA TYR A 115 23.87 -2.90 -0.75
C TYR A 115 23.26 -1.51 -0.63
N ARG A 116 22.81 -0.93 -1.74
CA ARG A 116 22.13 0.37 -1.74
C ARG A 116 20.92 0.37 -0.81
N LYS A 117 20.85 1.38 0.05
CA LYS A 117 19.66 1.60 0.87
C LYS A 117 18.50 2.05 0.00
N LYS A 118 17.29 1.58 0.35
CA LYS A 118 16.06 2.02 -0.30
C LYS A 118 15.90 3.53 -0.13
N SER A 119 15.80 4.24 -1.24
CA SER A 119 15.39 5.64 -1.23
C SER A 119 13.87 5.73 -1.37
N PRO A 120 13.19 6.52 -0.56
CA PRO A 120 11.77 6.78 -0.79
C PRO A 120 11.57 7.54 -2.10
N TYR A 121 10.41 7.40 -2.71
CA TYR A 121 10.04 8.27 -3.82
C TYR A 121 10.08 9.73 -3.35
N PRO A 122 10.56 10.66 -4.19
CA PRO A 122 10.55 12.08 -3.84
C PRO A 122 9.12 12.50 -3.54
N LYS A 123 8.93 13.09 -2.37
CA LYS A 123 7.65 13.73 -2.04
C LYS A 123 7.47 14.93 -2.94
N THR A 124 6.24 15.18 -3.38
CA THR A 124 5.91 16.40 -4.10
C THR A 124 5.92 17.56 -3.10
N HIS A 125 7.05 18.24 -3.00
CA HIS A 125 7.22 19.42 -2.13
C HIS A 125 6.86 20.73 -2.85
N ASN A 126 6.26 20.66 -4.04
CA ASN A 126 5.89 21.86 -4.78
C ASN A 126 4.65 22.52 -4.13
N PRO A 127 4.78 23.72 -3.57
CA PRO A 127 3.65 24.42 -2.93
C PRO A 127 2.48 24.65 -3.88
N SER A 128 2.77 24.80 -5.19
CA SER A 128 1.72 24.97 -6.19
C SER A 128 0.81 23.76 -6.31
N TYR A 129 1.34 22.54 -6.14
CA TYR A 129 0.53 21.32 -6.13
C TYR A 129 -0.47 21.31 -4.98
N LEU A 130 0.00 21.61 -3.77
CA LEU A 130 -0.87 21.67 -2.59
C LEU A 130 -1.95 22.74 -2.75
N LYS A 131 -1.59 23.91 -3.30
CA LYS A 131 -2.53 25.00 -3.57
C LYS A 131 -3.62 24.58 -4.58
N ILE A 132 -3.23 23.91 -5.66
CA ILE A 132 -4.18 23.41 -6.67
C ILE A 132 -5.13 22.38 -6.06
N VAL A 133 -4.60 21.41 -5.30
CA VAL A 133 -5.42 20.37 -4.66
C VAL A 133 -6.39 20.99 -3.65
N LYS A 134 -5.91 21.88 -2.77
CA LYS A 134 -6.76 22.59 -1.82
C LYS A 134 -7.87 23.37 -2.53
N SER A 135 -7.53 24.10 -3.59
CA SER A 135 -8.52 24.85 -4.37
C SER A 135 -9.57 23.93 -5.02
N ALA A 136 -9.16 22.80 -5.58
CA ALA A 136 -10.08 21.83 -6.18
C ALA A 136 -11.04 21.23 -5.12
N ILE A 137 -10.50 20.83 -3.96
CA ILE A 137 -11.34 20.31 -2.87
C ILE A 137 -12.29 21.39 -2.33
N SER A 138 -11.81 22.63 -2.16
CA SER A 138 -12.67 23.75 -1.71
C SER A 138 -13.86 23.94 -2.62
N LYS A 139 -13.64 23.98 -3.94
CA LYS A 139 -14.72 24.11 -4.93
C LYS A 139 -15.76 23.00 -4.82
N ILE A 140 -15.31 21.75 -4.61
CA ILE A 140 -16.23 20.61 -4.42
C ILE A 140 -17.03 20.77 -3.12
N MET A 141 -16.38 21.26 -2.06
CA MET A 141 -17.05 21.46 -0.76
C MET A 141 -17.97 22.68 -0.74
N GLU A 142 -17.77 23.66 -1.62
CA GLU A 142 -18.66 24.83 -1.80
C GLU A 142 -19.97 24.45 -2.49
N ASP A 143 -19.96 23.45 -3.37
CA ASP A 143 -21.16 22.93 -3.99
C ASP A 143 -21.97 22.07 -3.00
N GLU A 144 -23.03 22.64 -2.47
CA GLU A 144 -23.92 21.95 -1.50
C GLU A 144 -24.60 20.72 -2.09
N ASN A 145 -24.75 20.65 -3.42
CA ASN A 145 -25.36 19.54 -4.13
C ASN A 145 -24.37 18.46 -4.53
N ALA A 146 -23.07 18.65 -4.26
CA ALA A 146 -22.06 17.64 -4.58
C ALA A 146 -22.36 16.32 -3.83
N PRO A 147 -22.52 15.17 -4.53
CA PRO A 147 -22.90 13.90 -3.90
C PRO A 147 -21.98 13.48 -2.76
N ILE A 148 -20.72 13.89 -2.79
CA ILE A 148 -19.71 13.56 -1.78
C ILE A 148 -20.05 14.17 -0.40
N ASN A 149 -20.81 15.26 -0.34
CA ASN A 149 -21.23 15.90 0.89
C ASN A 149 -22.16 15.01 1.74
N ASN A 150 -22.84 14.07 1.10
CA ASN A 150 -23.65 13.07 1.80
C ASN A 150 -22.80 11.98 2.47
N LEU A 151 -21.54 11.80 2.05
CA LEU A 151 -20.65 10.76 2.52
C LEU A 151 -19.62 11.28 3.51
N LEU A 152 -19.13 12.50 3.33
CA LEU A 152 -18.02 13.07 4.09
C LEU A 152 -18.50 14.07 5.14
N ASN A 153 -17.74 14.17 6.21
CA ASN A 153 -17.88 15.24 7.20
C ASN A 153 -17.27 16.54 6.64
N ARG A 154 -18.13 17.41 6.10
CA ARG A 154 -17.75 18.67 5.45
C ARG A 154 -16.88 19.55 6.35
N LYS A 155 -17.27 19.70 7.62
CA LYS A 155 -16.52 20.52 8.60
C LYS A 155 -15.08 20.01 8.74
N TYR A 156 -14.93 18.72 8.93
CA TYR A 156 -13.61 18.10 9.07
C TYR A 156 -12.72 18.27 7.83
N ILE A 157 -13.31 18.16 6.64
CA ILE A 157 -12.56 18.37 5.37
C ILE A 157 -12.12 19.84 5.25
N LEU A 158 -12.99 20.78 5.55
CA LEU A 158 -12.65 22.21 5.51
C LEU A 158 -11.56 22.58 6.53
N ASP A 159 -11.57 21.95 7.70
CA ASP A 159 -10.51 22.17 8.70
C ASP A 159 -9.16 21.60 8.23
N ILE A 160 -9.14 20.42 7.59
CA ILE A 160 -7.90 19.88 6.96
C ILE A 160 -7.36 20.81 5.89
N ILE A 161 -8.22 21.38 5.03
CA ILE A 161 -7.80 22.29 3.97
C ILE A 161 -7.09 23.53 4.52
N LYS A 162 -7.48 24.00 5.71
CA LYS A 162 -6.85 25.15 6.38
C LYS A 162 -5.47 24.84 6.95
N THR A 163 -5.14 23.57 7.19
CA THR A 163 -3.82 23.19 7.71
C THR A 163 -2.75 23.29 6.61
N ASP A 164 -1.52 23.65 6.98
CA ASP A 164 -0.41 23.80 6.02
C ASP A 164 0.21 22.47 5.53
N GLY A 165 -0.47 21.35 5.74
CA GLY A 165 -0.02 20.04 5.27
C GLY A 165 1.23 19.48 5.96
N ASN A 166 1.60 20.05 7.10
CA ASN A 166 2.72 19.61 7.94
C ASN A 166 2.20 18.72 9.09
N ALA A 167 1.42 17.69 8.74
CA ALA A 167 1.05 16.65 9.69
C ALA A 167 1.69 15.32 9.29
#